data_e269b72f9cfeb2a0d445cbb35e12874b
#
_entry.id   e269b72f9cfeb2a0d445cbb35e12874b
#
_cell.length_a   1.000
_cell.length_b   1.000
_cell.length_c   1.000
_cell.angle_alpha   90.00
_cell.angle_beta   90.00
_cell.angle_gamma   90.00
#
_symmetry.space_group_name_H-M   'P 1'
#
loop_
_entity.id
_entity.type
_entity.pdbx_description
1 polymer ?
#
loop_
_entity_poly.entity_id
_entity_poly.type
_entity_poly.pdbx_seq_one_letter_code
_entity_poly.pdbx_strand_id
1 'polypeptide(L)'
;MYLFLYLFLVLVKFIKSSDTECPHPISQGDRRLHPKSFRFVQYNAEWLFIDYCSSADCPGEGCPWENQTEAQTHLEYVKDVIHLLDPDIINICEVEGCDELNLLIENYPEYIPYLIKGADTSTGQNVGMLTKIDPVTSLYRTEERVTYPIPYSTCGYTGSPTTSGVSKHYITEIVIENIQIAIIGAHLIAYPTDVQRCAQREAQAQVLQNIIVQYVKKGYEIIVSGDLNDFDGVTLDANNNRPLSSVLEIFKGNAGVYNNTYELYSVSTYMEKSNIFSDWWDKNGDCISTSVEFSMIDHILVSKYLYDNIQQVFIYQKYSEYCGTYNSDHYPIVVDFFIE
;
A
#
# COMPACT_ATOMS: atom_id res chain seq x y z
N MET A 1 18.25 -17.44 -61.32
CA MET A 1 17.56 -18.05 -60.18
C MET A 1 18.02 -17.31 -58.95
N TYR A 2 17.32 -16.23 -58.59
CA TYR A 2 17.69 -15.36 -57.46
C TYR A 2 16.91 -15.81 -56.19
N LEU A 3 17.66 -16.22 -55.20
CA LEU A 3 17.15 -16.61 -53.89
C LEU A 3 16.95 -15.34 -53.04
N PHE A 4 15.70 -14.95 -52.82
CA PHE A 4 15.39 -13.84 -51.86
C PHE A 4 15.43 -14.41 -50.44
N LEU A 5 16.43 -13.98 -49.67
CA LEU A 5 16.53 -14.23 -48.24
C LEU A 5 15.72 -13.14 -47.53
N TYR A 6 14.51 -13.51 -47.00
CA TYR A 6 13.76 -12.65 -46.11
C TYR A 6 14.39 -12.71 -44.72
N LEU A 7 15.09 -11.64 -44.34
CA LEU A 7 15.58 -11.45 -43.01
C LEU A 7 14.39 -10.90 -42.17
N PHE A 8 13.77 -11.73 -41.34
CA PHE A 8 12.84 -11.28 -40.31
C PHE A 8 13.69 -10.61 -39.21
N LEU A 9 13.75 -9.28 -39.18
CA LEU A 9 14.18 -8.52 -38.02
C LEU A 9 13.06 -8.59 -36.98
N VAL A 10 13.20 -9.48 -36.02
CA VAL A 10 12.46 -9.40 -34.77
C VAL A 10 13.02 -8.21 -34.01
N LEU A 11 12.32 -7.08 -34.04
CA LEU A 11 12.55 -5.96 -33.13
C LEU A 11 12.12 -6.43 -31.74
N VAL A 12 13.06 -6.99 -31.00
CA VAL A 12 12.94 -7.07 -29.54
C VAL A 12 12.97 -5.63 -29.05
N LYS A 13 11.82 -5.03 -28.79
CA LYS A 13 11.75 -3.83 -27.97
C LYS A 13 12.30 -4.24 -26.59
N PHE A 14 13.51 -3.86 -26.30
CA PHE A 14 13.94 -3.75 -24.92
C PHE A 14 13.02 -2.70 -24.29
N ILE A 15 12.05 -3.13 -23.53
CA ILE A 15 11.29 -2.28 -22.62
C ILE A 15 12.34 -1.92 -21.58
N LYS A 16 12.84 -0.71 -21.65
CA LYS A 16 13.67 -0.14 -20.62
C LYS A 16 12.73 0.01 -19.45
N SER A 17 12.97 -0.68 -18.34
CA SER A 17 12.28 -0.41 -17.08
C SER A 17 12.28 1.10 -16.89
N SER A 18 11.10 1.68 -16.92
CA SER A 18 11.01 3.12 -16.87
C SER A 18 10.81 3.50 -15.42
N ASP A 19 11.73 4.20 -14.90
CA ASP A 19 11.72 4.96 -13.65
C ASP A 19 10.62 6.05 -13.66
N THR A 20 9.53 5.82 -14.38
CA THR A 20 8.53 6.82 -14.74
C THR A 20 7.41 6.86 -13.71
N GLU A 21 7.18 8.07 -13.21
CA GLU A 21 5.95 8.44 -12.53
C GLU A 21 4.78 8.30 -13.52
N CYS A 22 3.62 7.93 -13.01
CA CYS A 22 2.39 7.97 -13.81
C CYS A 22 1.98 9.41 -14.10
N PRO A 23 1.34 9.67 -15.24
CA PRO A 23 0.95 11.02 -15.61
C PRO A 23 -0.01 11.63 -14.58
N HIS A 24 0.06 12.96 -14.48
CA HIS A 24 -0.89 13.74 -13.69
C HIS A 24 -2.30 13.65 -14.30
N PRO A 25 -3.36 13.79 -13.50
CA PRO A 25 -4.72 13.78 -14.01
C PRO A 25 -4.92 14.89 -15.05
N ILE A 26 -5.44 14.50 -16.22
CA ILE A 26 -5.73 15.43 -17.32
C ILE A 26 -7.11 16.06 -17.14
N SER A 27 -8.05 15.33 -16.54
CA SER A 27 -9.41 15.77 -16.25
C SER A 27 -9.93 15.04 -15.03
N GLN A 28 -10.88 15.67 -14.32
CA GLN A 28 -11.59 15.00 -13.24
C GLN A 28 -12.71 14.15 -13.84
N GLY A 29 -12.53 12.84 -13.82
CA GLY A 29 -13.50 11.85 -14.26
C GLY A 29 -13.89 10.90 -13.15
N ASP A 30 -15.16 10.52 -13.14
CA ASP A 30 -15.68 9.41 -12.36
C ASP A 30 -16.27 8.37 -13.32
N ARG A 31 -15.61 7.21 -13.41
CA ARG A 31 -15.96 6.12 -14.34
C ARG A 31 -16.70 4.99 -13.66
N ARG A 32 -17.09 5.18 -12.39
CA ARG A 32 -17.87 4.20 -11.64
C ARG A 32 -19.31 4.13 -12.15
N LEU A 33 -19.91 2.94 -12.01
CA LEU A 33 -21.31 2.75 -12.33
C LEU A 33 -22.26 3.26 -11.21
N HIS A 34 -21.78 3.28 -9.98
CA HIS A 34 -22.55 3.62 -8.78
C HIS A 34 -21.87 4.76 -8.01
N PRO A 35 -22.18 6.04 -8.31
CA PRO A 35 -21.47 7.18 -7.73
C PRO A 35 -21.47 7.26 -6.19
N LYS A 36 -22.53 6.78 -5.55
CA LYS A 36 -22.67 6.76 -4.08
C LYS A 36 -21.95 5.62 -3.37
N SER A 37 -21.57 4.58 -4.10
CA SER A 37 -20.84 3.44 -3.54
C SER A 37 -19.42 3.45 -4.05
N PHE A 38 -18.47 3.10 -3.22
CA PHE A 38 -17.12 2.84 -3.69
C PHE A 38 -16.44 1.74 -2.88
N ARG A 39 -15.68 0.92 -3.57
CA ARG A 39 -14.80 -0.09 -3.01
C ARG A 39 -13.38 0.42 -2.95
N PHE A 40 -12.84 0.46 -1.74
CA PHE A 40 -11.43 0.77 -1.51
C PHE A 40 -10.67 -0.51 -1.14
N VAL A 41 -9.49 -0.70 -1.73
CA VAL A 41 -8.63 -1.87 -1.45
C VAL A 41 -7.23 -1.41 -1.05
N GLN A 42 -6.66 -2.05 -0.03
CA GLN A 42 -5.24 -2.03 0.29
C GLN A 42 -4.62 -3.35 -0.12
N TYR A 43 -3.54 -3.33 -0.88
CA TYR A 43 -2.80 -4.53 -1.28
C TYR A 43 -1.30 -4.26 -1.32
N ASN A 44 -0.53 -5.01 -0.57
CA ASN A 44 0.91 -5.14 -0.81
C ASN A 44 1.08 -6.25 -1.84
N ALA A 45 1.64 -5.92 -3.00
CA ALA A 45 1.75 -6.83 -4.14
C ALA A 45 3.06 -7.62 -4.15
N GLU A 46 3.86 -7.56 -3.10
CA GLU A 46 5.14 -8.26 -2.94
C GLU A 46 6.03 -8.16 -4.20
N TRP A 47 6.92 -7.16 -4.24
CA TRP A 47 7.89 -6.98 -5.34
C TRP A 47 7.26 -7.06 -6.74
N LEU A 48 6.28 -6.19 -7.03
CA LEU A 48 5.68 -6.08 -8.37
C LEU A 48 6.67 -5.44 -9.34
N PHE A 49 7.57 -6.25 -9.86
CA PHE A 49 8.68 -5.89 -10.75
C PHE A 49 8.64 -6.78 -12.00
N ILE A 50 8.62 -6.18 -13.20
CA ILE A 50 8.50 -6.95 -14.45
C ILE A 50 9.83 -7.53 -14.94
N ASP A 51 10.94 -7.05 -14.47
CA ASP A 51 12.28 -7.52 -14.84
C ASP A 51 13.00 -8.23 -13.69
N TYR A 52 12.27 -8.68 -12.70
CA TYR A 52 12.69 -9.52 -11.58
C TYR A 52 13.93 -9.01 -10.83
N CYS A 53 13.99 -7.72 -10.56
CA CYS A 53 15.13 -7.13 -9.84
C CYS A 53 16.50 -7.33 -10.51
N SER A 54 16.56 -7.57 -11.81
CA SER A 54 17.82 -7.62 -12.57
C SER A 54 18.28 -6.25 -13.04
N SER A 55 17.41 -5.26 -12.96
CA SER A 55 17.69 -3.89 -13.37
C SER A 55 18.47 -3.10 -12.30
N ALA A 56 18.99 -1.94 -12.69
CA ALA A 56 19.58 -1.00 -11.74
C ALA A 56 18.55 -0.36 -10.79
N ASP A 57 17.28 -0.55 -11.07
CA ASP A 57 16.15 0.02 -10.31
C ASP A 57 15.70 -0.89 -9.15
N CYS A 58 16.18 -2.13 -9.11
CA CYS A 58 16.02 -3.05 -7.98
C CYS A 58 17.36 -3.26 -7.27
N PRO A 59 17.85 -2.30 -6.50
CA PRO A 59 19.15 -2.39 -5.86
C PRO A 59 19.18 -3.27 -4.61
N GLY A 60 18.03 -3.73 -4.12
CA GLY A 60 17.91 -4.42 -2.85
C GLY A 60 17.97 -5.94 -2.94
N GLU A 61 18.40 -6.55 -1.83
CA GLU A 61 18.19 -7.97 -1.58
C GLU A 61 16.76 -8.18 -1.09
N GLY A 62 16.16 -9.33 -1.44
CA GLY A 62 14.86 -9.74 -0.92
C GLY A 62 13.76 -9.96 -1.96
N CYS A 63 13.99 -9.61 -3.23
CA CYS A 63 13.05 -9.97 -4.29
C CYS A 63 12.97 -11.50 -4.41
N PRO A 64 11.77 -12.12 -4.30
CA PRO A 64 11.64 -13.56 -4.33
C PRO A 64 11.72 -14.17 -5.74
N TRP A 65 11.58 -13.34 -6.79
CA TRP A 65 11.55 -13.82 -8.19
C TRP A 65 12.96 -14.09 -8.70
N GLU A 66 13.22 -15.32 -9.11
CA GLU A 66 14.54 -15.73 -9.61
C GLU A 66 14.76 -15.43 -11.10
N ASN A 67 13.66 -15.18 -11.83
CA ASN A 67 13.72 -14.92 -13.28
C ASN A 67 12.48 -14.17 -13.77
N GLN A 68 12.57 -13.65 -15.01
CA GLN A 68 11.50 -12.86 -15.61
C GLN A 68 10.18 -13.62 -15.77
N THR A 69 10.21 -14.93 -15.96
CA THR A 69 8.99 -15.74 -16.09
C THR A 69 8.23 -15.78 -14.76
N GLU A 70 8.92 -15.88 -13.65
CA GLU A 70 8.30 -15.85 -12.32
C GLU A 70 7.72 -14.47 -12.04
N ALA A 71 8.46 -13.39 -12.28
CA ALA A 71 7.98 -12.02 -12.12
C ALA A 71 6.73 -11.75 -12.98
N GLN A 72 6.70 -12.22 -14.23
CA GLN A 72 5.52 -12.09 -15.08
C GLN A 72 4.35 -12.95 -14.61
N THR A 73 4.61 -14.15 -14.10
CA THR A 73 3.58 -15.00 -13.52
C THR A 73 2.98 -14.36 -12.28
N HIS A 74 3.81 -13.79 -11.44
CA HIS A 74 3.38 -13.00 -10.27
C HIS A 74 2.49 -11.82 -10.69
N LEU A 75 2.91 -11.04 -11.67
CA LEU A 75 2.11 -9.94 -12.22
C LEU A 75 0.70 -10.39 -12.63
N GLU A 76 0.58 -11.53 -13.33
CA GLU A 76 -0.72 -12.06 -13.76
C GLU A 76 -1.57 -12.49 -12.55
N TYR A 77 -0.99 -13.08 -11.51
CA TYR A 77 -1.75 -13.42 -10.30
C TYR A 77 -2.25 -12.16 -9.55
N VAL A 78 -1.40 -11.14 -9.40
CA VAL A 78 -1.81 -9.85 -8.82
C VAL A 78 -2.94 -9.23 -9.64
N LYS A 79 -2.82 -9.24 -10.96
CA LYS A 79 -3.81 -8.77 -11.92
C LYS A 79 -5.15 -9.50 -11.75
N ASP A 80 -5.14 -10.82 -11.69
CA ASP A 80 -6.34 -11.64 -11.49
C ASP A 80 -7.04 -11.30 -10.16
N VAL A 81 -6.29 -11.11 -9.09
CA VAL A 81 -6.84 -10.72 -7.78
C VAL A 81 -7.50 -9.34 -7.86
N ILE A 82 -6.84 -8.35 -8.47
CA ILE A 82 -7.39 -7.00 -8.62
C ILE A 82 -8.68 -7.04 -9.44
N HIS A 83 -8.70 -7.76 -10.56
CA HIS A 83 -9.90 -7.84 -11.41
C HIS A 83 -11.04 -8.59 -10.74
N LEU A 84 -10.74 -9.62 -9.95
CA LEU A 84 -11.75 -10.34 -9.18
C LEU A 84 -12.38 -9.45 -8.10
N LEU A 85 -11.59 -8.61 -7.47
CA LEU A 85 -12.06 -7.69 -6.43
C LEU A 85 -12.77 -6.47 -7.00
N ASP A 86 -12.47 -6.08 -8.24
CA ASP A 86 -13.04 -4.93 -8.96
C ASP A 86 -13.10 -3.65 -8.10
N PRO A 87 -11.96 -3.18 -7.54
CA PRO A 87 -11.93 -1.99 -6.69
C PRO A 87 -12.28 -0.73 -7.50
N ASP A 88 -12.88 0.27 -6.85
CA ASP A 88 -12.98 1.61 -7.43
C ASP A 88 -11.70 2.40 -7.21
N ILE A 89 -11.03 2.13 -6.08
CA ILE A 89 -9.72 2.70 -5.72
C ILE A 89 -8.91 1.59 -5.05
N ILE A 90 -7.68 1.39 -5.49
CA ILE A 90 -6.74 0.49 -4.83
C ILE A 90 -5.42 1.18 -4.55
N ASN A 91 -4.95 1.09 -3.31
CA ASN A 91 -3.59 1.42 -2.89
C ASN A 91 -2.74 0.16 -3.01
N ILE A 92 -1.64 0.24 -3.76
CA ILE A 92 -0.76 -0.90 -4.02
C ILE A 92 0.64 -0.57 -3.52
N CYS A 93 1.16 -1.39 -2.62
CA CYS A 93 2.54 -1.30 -2.13
C CYS A 93 3.47 -2.20 -2.95
N GLU A 94 4.77 -1.91 -2.90
CA GLU A 94 5.86 -2.68 -3.51
C GLU A 94 5.84 -2.70 -5.04
N VAL A 95 5.43 -1.60 -5.64
CA VAL A 95 5.42 -1.43 -7.09
C VAL A 95 6.74 -0.81 -7.56
N GLU A 96 7.33 -1.32 -8.64
CA GLU A 96 8.54 -0.76 -9.24
C GLU A 96 8.25 0.61 -9.88
N GLY A 97 7.20 0.69 -10.69
CA GLY A 97 6.88 1.92 -11.41
C GLY A 97 5.49 1.95 -12.06
N CYS A 98 5.33 2.91 -12.96
CA CYS A 98 4.06 3.10 -13.67
C CYS A 98 3.78 2.01 -14.71
N ASP A 99 4.82 1.39 -15.26
CA ASP A 99 4.68 0.37 -16.29
C ASP A 99 3.99 -0.88 -15.71
N GLU A 100 4.34 -1.29 -14.49
CA GLU A 100 3.67 -2.38 -13.76
C GLU A 100 2.20 -2.06 -13.55
N LEU A 101 1.89 -0.85 -13.07
CA LEU A 101 0.50 -0.43 -12.87
C LEU A 101 -0.30 -0.43 -14.18
N ASN A 102 0.30 -0.01 -15.30
CA ASN A 102 -0.34 -0.07 -16.63
C ASN A 102 -0.62 -1.49 -17.08
N LEU A 103 0.29 -2.43 -16.82
CA LEU A 103 0.09 -3.84 -17.17
C LEU A 103 -1.06 -4.48 -16.39
N LEU A 104 -1.26 -4.10 -15.13
CA LEU A 104 -2.38 -4.59 -14.33
C LEU A 104 -3.75 -4.22 -14.93
N ILE A 105 -3.83 -3.09 -15.64
CA ILE A 105 -5.09 -2.53 -16.17
C ILE A 105 -5.19 -2.52 -17.69
N GLU A 106 -4.31 -3.22 -18.39
CA GLU A 106 -4.19 -3.18 -19.87
C GLU A 106 -5.53 -3.33 -20.63
N ASN A 107 -6.48 -4.10 -20.09
CA ASN A 107 -7.78 -4.35 -20.70
C ASN A 107 -8.96 -3.68 -19.97
N TYR A 108 -8.68 -2.75 -19.05
CA TYR A 108 -9.66 -2.13 -18.15
C TYR A 108 -9.57 -0.59 -18.23
N PRO A 109 -10.13 0.01 -19.28
CA PRO A 109 -9.97 1.44 -19.57
C PRO A 109 -10.64 2.36 -18.54
N GLU A 110 -11.46 1.83 -17.64
CA GLU A 110 -12.04 2.56 -16.52
C GLU A 110 -11.03 2.91 -15.43
N TYR A 111 -9.89 2.20 -15.34
CA TYR A 111 -8.84 2.52 -14.40
C TYR A 111 -7.81 3.47 -14.98
N ILE A 112 -7.30 4.34 -14.13
CA ILE A 112 -6.14 5.17 -14.42
C ILE A 112 -5.09 4.91 -13.33
N PRO A 113 -3.82 4.71 -13.69
CA PRO A 113 -2.75 4.53 -12.73
C PRO A 113 -2.20 5.87 -12.27
N TYR A 114 -1.83 5.98 -11.01
CA TYR A 114 -1.15 7.13 -10.44
C TYR A 114 0.00 6.65 -9.56
N LEU A 115 1.17 7.21 -9.75
CA LEU A 115 2.34 6.92 -8.96
C LEU A 115 3.27 8.14 -8.95
N ILE A 116 3.73 8.52 -7.77
CA ILE A 116 4.85 9.43 -7.58
C ILE A 116 6.03 8.63 -7.03
N LYS A 117 7.20 8.77 -7.64
CA LYS A 117 8.39 8.02 -7.24
C LYS A 117 8.76 8.28 -5.79
N GLY A 118 8.97 7.22 -5.04
CA GLY A 118 9.48 7.25 -3.69
C GLY A 118 10.95 7.64 -3.59
N ALA A 119 11.45 7.79 -2.38
CA ALA A 119 12.86 8.02 -2.09
C ALA A 119 13.54 6.76 -1.54
N ASP A 120 12.96 5.59 -1.79
CA ASP A 120 13.56 4.32 -1.37
C ASP A 120 14.68 3.91 -2.33
N THR A 121 15.90 4.06 -1.87
CA THR A 121 17.12 3.65 -2.60
C THR A 121 17.60 2.25 -2.20
N SER A 122 16.89 1.60 -1.29
CA SER A 122 17.27 0.29 -0.76
C SER A 122 16.66 -0.85 -1.57
N THR A 123 15.39 -0.70 -1.95
CA THR A 123 14.63 -1.73 -2.68
C THR A 123 14.10 -1.23 -4.02
N GLY A 124 14.03 0.09 -4.26
CA GLY A 124 13.41 0.66 -5.45
C GLY A 124 11.86 0.62 -5.44
N GLN A 125 11.26 0.07 -4.38
CA GLN A 125 9.82 -0.07 -4.25
C GLN A 125 9.11 1.27 -4.06
N ASN A 126 7.91 1.38 -4.63
CA ASN A 126 7.03 2.53 -4.50
C ASN A 126 5.65 2.13 -3.97
N VAL A 127 4.82 3.14 -3.73
CA VAL A 127 3.37 2.98 -3.48
C VAL A 127 2.63 3.66 -4.60
N GLY A 128 1.74 2.92 -5.27
CA GLY A 128 0.92 3.40 -6.37
C GLY A 128 -0.56 3.31 -6.09
N MET A 129 -1.35 3.86 -7.00
CA MET A 129 -2.82 3.82 -6.95
C MET A 129 -3.39 3.52 -8.34
N LEU A 130 -4.36 2.59 -8.40
CA LEU A 130 -5.25 2.46 -9.55
C LEU A 130 -6.63 2.95 -9.15
N THR A 131 -7.29 3.72 -10.00
CA THR A 131 -8.58 4.29 -9.63
C THR A 131 -9.51 4.49 -10.81
N LYS A 132 -10.82 4.34 -10.57
CA LYS A 132 -11.90 4.74 -11.47
C LYS A 132 -12.34 6.20 -11.24
N ILE A 133 -11.78 6.86 -10.21
CA ILE A 133 -12.08 8.25 -9.84
C ILE A 133 -10.79 9.04 -9.94
N ASP A 134 -10.73 10.03 -10.82
CA ASP A 134 -9.53 10.84 -10.96
C ASP A 134 -9.28 11.71 -9.73
N PRO A 135 -8.05 11.79 -9.23
CA PRO A 135 -7.69 12.73 -8.19
C PRO A 135 -7.96 14.19 -8.60
N VAL A 136 -8.32 15.01 -7.63
CA VAL A 136 -8.51 16.48 -7.82
C VAL A 136 -7.16 17.17 -8.00
N THR A 137 -6.13 16.65 -7.37
CA THR A 137 -4.76 17.13 -7.42
C THR A 137 -3.80 16.01 -7.79
N SER A 138 -2.67 16.37 -8.38
CA SER A 138 -1.59 15.39 -8.60
C SER A 138 -1.16 14.77 -7.27
N LEU A 139 -0.76 13.50 -7.32
CA LEU A 139 -0.13 12.88 -6.17
C LEU A 139 1.11 13.67 -5.77
N TYR A 140 1.33 13.83 -4.48
CA TYR A 140 2.54 14.44 -3.97
C TYR A 140 3.08 13.68 -2.76
N ARG A 141 4.32 13.94 -2.42
CA ARG A 141 5.02 13.38 -1.25
C ARG A 141 5.49 14.52 -0.35
N THR A 142 5.72 14.21 0.93
CA THR A 142 6.43 15.11 1.82
C THR A 142 7.88 14.67 2.01
N GLU A 143 8.79 15.64 2.07
CA GLU A 143 10.20 15.40 2.43
C GLU A 143 10.45 15.68 3.92
N GLU A 144 9.39 15.88 4.71
CA GLU A 144 9.50 16.10 6.15
C GLU A 144 10.16 14.90 6.83
N ARG A 145 10.93 15.21 7.86
CA ARG A 145 11.61 14.23 8.69
C ARG A 145 11.41 14.59 10.15
N VAL A 146 11.21 13.57 10.97
CA VAL A 146 11.04 13.70 12.41
C VAL A 146 12.19 12.98 13.12
N THR A 147 12.68 13.59 14.21
CA THR A 147 13.70 12.96 15.05
C THR A 147 13.14 11.76 15.78
N TYR A 148 13.87 10.63 15.76
CA TYR A 148 13.56 9.47 16.57
C TYR A 148 14.65 9.19 17.62
N PRO A 149 14.31 8.62 18.78
CA PRO A 149 12.94 8.32 19.22
C PRO A 149 12.11 9.60 19.38
N ILE A 150 10.82 9.51 19.07
CA ILE A 150 9.88 10.62 19.32
C ILE A 150 9.64 10.76 20.83
N PRO A 151 9.18 11.92 21.30
CA PRO A 151 8.73 12.06 22.69
C PRO A 151 7.66 11.00 23.01
N TYR A 152 7.80 10.33 24.13
CA TYR A 152 6.91 9.24 24.57
C TYR A 152 6.94 7.98 23.71
N SER A 153 8.00 7.73 22.93
CA SER A 153 8.20 6.48 22.19
C SER A 153 8.10 5.26 23.11
N THR A 154 7.39 4.23 22.66
CA THR A 154 7.22 2.97 23.40
C THR A 154 8.22 1.91 22.96
N CYS A 155 9.03 2.18 21.93
CA CYS A 155 9.94 1.21 21.29
C CYS A 155 11.14 0.79 22.15
N GLY A 156 11.46 1.52 23.20
CA GLY A 156 12.64 1.19 24.04
C GLY A 156 14.00 1.45 23.35
N TYR A 157 14.04 2.21 22.25
CA TYR A 157 15.29 2.56 21.58
C TYR A 157 16.14 3.51 22.42
N THR A 158 17.40 3.14 22.65
CA THR A 158 18.36 3.91 23.49
C THR A 158 19.56 4.44 22.69
N GLY A 159 19.55 4.29 21.36
CA GLY A 159 20.62 4.80 20.49
C GLY A 159 20.59 6.31 20.34
N SER A 160 21.59 6.86 19.66
CA SER A 160 21.68 8.28 19.39
C SER A 160 20.50 8.78 18.56
N PRO A 161 19.89 9.94 18.90
CA PRO A 161 18.84 10.52 18.10
C PRO A 161 19.32 10.84 16.68
N THR A 162 18.46 10.53 15.70
CA THR A 162 18.62 10.91 14.30
C THR A 162 17.23 11.10 13.67
N THR A 163 17.11 11.31 12.37
CA THR A 163 15.82 11.62 11.76
C THR A 163 15.34 10.50 10.81
N SER A 164 14.03 10.29 10.77
CA SER A 164 13.36 9.43 9.80
C SER A 164 12.29 10.21 9.03
N GLY A 165 12.16 9.95 7.74
CA GLY A 165 11.07 10.37 6.87
C GLY A 165 10.44 9.17 6.21
N VAL A 166 9.35 9.35 5.48
CA VAL A 166 8.65 8.27 4.78
C VAL A 166 9.15 8.20 3.34
N SER A 167 9.86 7.15 2.99
CA SER A 167 10.43 6.98 1.64
C SER A 167 9.38 6.55 0.61
N LYS A 168 8.39 5.78 1.02
CA LYS A 168 7.36 5.16 0.16
C LYS A 168 5.97 5.64 0.61
N HIS A 169 5.45 6.69 -0.03
CA HIS A 169 4.09 7.20 0.24
C HIS A 169 3.64 8.17 -0.85
N TYR A 170 2.34 8.38 -0.91
CA TYR A 170 1.72 9.48 -1.63
C TYR A 170 0.59 10.10 -0.82
N ILE A 171 0.25 11.33 -1.15
CA ILE A 171 -0.93 12.05 -0.66
C ILE A 171 -1.69 12.53 -1.89
N THR A 172 -3.02 12.38 -1.88
CA THR A 172 -3.89 12.90 -2.93
C THR A 172 -5.28 13.22 -2.40
N GLU A 173 -6.07 13.88 -3.21
CA GLU A 173 -7.43 14.31 -2.91
C GLU A 173 -8.39 13.78 -3.97
N ILE A 174 -9.52 13.23 -3.54
CA ILE A 174 -10.64 12.84 -4.41
C ILE A 174 -11.92 13.47 -3.92
N VAL A 175 -12.92 13.52 -4.80
CA VAL A 175 -14.28 13.94 -4.45
C VAL A 175 -15.25 12.85 -4.86
N ILE A 176 -16.04 12.37 -3.90
CA ILE A 176 -17.12 11.41 -4.13
C ILE A 176 -18.43 12.08 -3.72
N GLU A 177 -19.37 12.22 -4.65
CA GLU A 177 -20.57 13.05 -4.50
C GLU A 177 -20.16 14.51 -4.18
N ASN A 178 -20.19 14.92 -2.96
CA ASN A 178 -19.72 16.24 -2.53
C ASN A 178 -18.73 16.12 -1.35
N ILE A 179 -18.30 14.90 -1.06
CA ILE A 179 -17.39 14.63 0.07
C ILE A 179 -15.96 14.70 -0.42
N GLN A 180 -15.18 15.59 0.16
CA GLN A 180 -13.74 15.71 -0.09
C GLN A 180 -13.00 14.69 0.79
N ILE A 181 -12.21 13.84 0.17
CA ILE A 181 -11.47 12.77 0.84
C ILE A 181 -9.99 12.93 0.53
N ALA A 182 -9.16 13.02 1.56
CA ALA A 182 -7.72 12.92 1.42
C ALA A 182 -7.28 11.47 1.60
N ILE A 183 -6.57 10.91 0.62
CA ILE A 183 -6.00 9.58 0.66
C ILE A 183 -4.50 9.71 0.92
N ILE A 184 -4.02 8.97 1.92
CA ILE A 184 -2.61 8.86 2.26
C ILE A 184 -2.24 7.39 2.12
N GLY A 185 -1.56 7.04 1.02
CA GLY A 185 -1.01 5.72 0.78
C GLY A 185 0.43 5.64 1.27
N ALA A 186 0.78 4.63 2.06
CA ALA A 186 2.12 4.52 2.64
C ALA A 186 2.59 3.08 2.76
N HIS A 187 3.91 2.88 2.66
CA HIS A 187 4.57 1.66 3.07
C HIS A 187 5.71 2.04 4.02
N LEU A 188 5.56 1.73 5.30
CA LEU A 188 6.52 2.09 6.33
C LEU A 188 7.68 1.07 6.40
N ILE A 189 8.71 1.42 7.15
CA ILE A 189 9.89 0.58 7.27
C ILE A 189 9.57 -0.76 7.95
N ALA A 190 10.02 -1.86 7.34
CA ALA A 190 9.78 -3.23 7.79
C ALA A 190 10.38 -3.59 9.17
N TYR A 191 10.15 -4.81 9.61
CA TYR A 191 10.56 -5.41 10.88
C TYR A 191 9.84 -4.82 12.10
N PRO A 192 8.56 -5.21 12.32
CA PRO A 192 7.72 -4.67 13.40
C PRO A 192 8.27 -4.91 14.81
N THR A 193 9.10 -5.91 15.00
CA THR A 193 9.68 -6.29 16.31
C THR A 193 11.10 -5.76 16.55
N ASP A 194 11.73 -5.09 15.58
CA ASP A 194 13.04 -4.47 15.74
C ASP A 194 12.91 -3.11 16.44
N VAL A 195 13.65 -2.91 17.53
CA VAL A 195 13.56 -1.72 18.39
C VAL A 195 13.94 -0.41 17.68
N GLN A 196 14.97 -0.44 16.82
CA GLN A 196 15.36 0.75 16.07
C GLN A 196 14.35 1.05 14.95
N ARG A 197 13.93 0.01 14.20
CA ARG A 197 12.91 0.14 13.15
C ARG A 197 11.58 0.61 13.74
N CYS A 198 11.23 0.11 14.92
CA CYS A 198 10.09 0.60 15.71
C CYS A 198 10.15 2.13 15.90
N ALA A 199 11.26 2.65 16.45
CA ALA A 199 11.41 4.10 16.67
C ALA A 199 11.41 4.91 15.36
N GLN A 200 11.95 4.34 14.27
CA GLN A 200 11.89 4.94 12.94
C GLN A 200 10.46 5.00 12.42
N ARG A 201 9.65 3.93 12.59
CA ARG A 201 8.24 3.91 12.17
C ARG A 201 7.39 4.90 12.96
N GLU A 202 7.60 5.05 14.27
CA GLU A 202 6.91 6.09 15.04
C GLU A 202 7.19 7.50 14.49
N ALA A 203 8.44 7.80 14.09
CA ALA A 203 8.79 9.06 13.44
C ALA A 203 8.14 9.19 12.05
N GLN A 204 8.07 8.12 11.26
CA GLN A 204 7.35 8.10 9.99
C GLN A 204 5.86 8.34 10.18
N ALA A 205 5.22 7.69 11.15
CA ALA A 205 3.82 7.93 11.50
C ALA A 205 3.59 9.39 11.93
N GLN A 206 4.51 9.98 12.69
CA GLN A 206 4.43 11.39 13.10
C GLN A 206 4.54 12.34 11.90
N VAL A 207 5.37 12.04 10.89
CA VAL A 207 5.43 12.81 9.63
C VAL A 207 4.05 12.82 8.96
N LEU A 208 3.42 11.66 8.81
CA LEU A 208 2.12 11.57 8.16
C LEU A 208 0.98 12.11 9.04
N GLN A 209 1.10 12.03 10.37
CA GLN A 209 0.17 12.70 11.28
C GLN A 209 0.13 14.22 11.05
N ASN A 210 1.28 14.84 10.78
CA ASN A 210 1.34 16.27 10.46
C ASN A 210 0.49 16.61 9.22
N ILE A 211 0.47 15.72 8.22
CA ILE A 211 -0.35 15.87 7.00
C ILE A 211 -1.83 15.64 7.31
N ILE A 212 -2.18 14.57 8.03
CA ILE A 212 -3.56 14.25 8.42
C ILE A 212 -4.22 15.46 9.07
N VAL A 213 -3.55 16.07 10.05
CA VAL A 213 -4.10 17.23 10.78
C VAL A 213 -4.33 18.43 9.88
N GLN A 214 -3.51 18.63 8.84
CA GLN A 214 -3.74 19.72 7.88
C GLN A 214 -5.03 19.50 7.09
N TYR A 215 -5.31 18.26 6.67
CA TYR A 215 -6.53 17.91 5.95
C TYR A 215 -7.77 17.94 6.84
N VAL A 216 -7.68 17.40 8.05
CA VAL A 216 -8.76 17.48 9.04
C VAL A 216 -9.17 18.95 9.31
N LYS A 217 -8.20 19.85 9.47
CA LYS A 217 -8.47 21.30 9.62
C LYS A 217 -9.15 21.95 8.42
N LYS A 218 -8.99 21.40 7.24
CA LYS A 218 -9.67 21.84 6.01
C LYS A 218 -11.06 21.21 5.85
N GLY A 219 -11.46 20.27 6.71
CA GLY A 219 -12.75 19.59 6.67
C GLY A 219 -12.81 18.41 5.70
N TYR A 220 -11.68 17.83 5.36
CA TYR A 220 -11.61 16.60 4.57
C TYR A 220 -11.90 15.37 5.42
N GLU A 221 -12.57 14.40 4.83
CA GLU A 221 -12.53 13.03 5.30
C GLU A 221 -11.17 12.41 4.97
N ILE A 222 -10.74 11.42 5.76
CA ILE A 222 -9.39 10.86 5.68
C ILE A 222 -9.46 9.36 5.43
N ILE A 223 -8.63 8.88 4.51
CA ILE A 223 -8.25 7.47 4.38
C ILE A 223 -6.72 7.38 4.50
N VAL A 224 -6.23 6.66 5.50
CA VAL A 224 -4.83 6.23 5.57
C VAL A 224 -4.80 4.75 5.23
N SER A 225 -4.01 4.37 4.26
CA SER A 225 -3.95 2.99 3.78
C SER A 225 -2.51 2.59 3.48
N GLY A 226 -2.15 1.37 3.81
CA GLY A 226 -0.82 0.86 3.46
C GLY A 226 -0.38 -0.33 4.28
N ASP A 227 0.76 -0.86 3.89
CA ASP A 227 1.57 -1.71 4.73
C ASP A 227 2.29 -0.80 5.75
N LEU A 228 1.70 -0.69 6.93
CA LEU A 228 2.25 0.13 8.01
C LEU A 228 3.31 -0.61 8.82
N ASN A 229 3.55 -1.90 8.51
CA ASN A 229 4.56 -2.75 9.13
C ASN A 229 4.50 -2.74 10.66
N ASP A 230 3.29 -2.62 11.21
CA ASP A 230 3.07 -2.61 12.66
C ASP A 230 1.69 -3.17 13.01
N PHE A 231 1.53 -3.59 14.26
CA PHE A 231 0.31 -4.21 14.76
C PHE A 231 -0.62 -3.18 15.42
N ASP A 232 -1.92 -3.49 15.43
CA ASP A 232 -2.91 -2.72 16.19
C ASP A 232 -3.00 -3.24 17.63
N GLY A 233 -2.74 -2.37 18.60
CA GLY A 233 -2.83 -2.72 20.02
C GLY A 233 -4.26 -2.85 20.54
N VAL A 234 -5.26 -2.32 19.81
CA VAL A 234 -6.69 -2.34 20.17
C VAL A 234 -7.42 -3.44 19.42
N THR A 235 -7.31 -3.47 18.10
CA THR A 235 -7.93 -4.50 17.25
C THR A 235 -6.88 -5.57 16.95
N LEU A 236 -6.76 -6.53 17.86
CA LEU A 236 -5.75 -7.59 17.75
C LEU A 236 -6.07 -8.52 16.58
N ASP A 237 -5.03 -8.93 15.87
CA ASP A 237 -5.08 -9.92 14.79
C ASP A 237 -5.37 -11.35 15.29
N ALA A 238 -5.51 -12.27 14.32
CA ALA A 238 -5.80 -13.68 14.60
C ALA A 238 -4.80 -14.33 15.54
N ASN A 239 -3.52 -13.92 15.47
CA ASN A 239 -2.41 -14.46 16.26
C ASN A 239 -2.21 -13.73 17.62
N ASN A 240 -2.95 -12.65 17.89
CA ASN A 240 -2.77 -11.76 19.05
C ASN A 240 -1.42 -11.04 19.09
N ASN A 241 -0.87 -10.71 17.94
CA ASN A 241 0.31 -9.88 17.86
C ASN A 241 0.07 -8.52 18.55
N ARG A 242 1.10 -8.02 19.21
CA ARG A 242 1.03 -6.74 19.94
C ARG A 242 2.15 -5.83 19.48
N PRO A 243 1.86 -4.54 19.26
CA PRO A 243 2.87 -3.58 18.85
C PRO A 243 3.89 -3.33 19.96
N LEU A 244 5.13 -3.10 19.56
CA LEU A 244 6.14 -2.43 20.39
C LEU A 244 5.97 -0.91 20.32
N SER A 245 5.43 -0.41 19.23
CA SER A 245 5.32 0.99 18.85
C SER A 245 3.96 1.60 19.21
N SER A 246 3.88 2.92 19.04
CA SER A 246 2.64 3.69 19.04
C SER A 246 2.16 4.06 17.63
N VAL A 247 2.64 3.41 16.57
CA VAL A 247 2.37 3.80 15.17
C VAL A 247 0.88 3.90 14.87
N LEU A 248 0.10 2.85 15.15
CA LEU A 248 -1.34 2.85 14.89
C LEU A 248 -2.07 3.89 15.77
N GLU A 249 -1.65 4.08 17.01
CA GLU A 249 -2.22 5.08 17.90
C GLU A 249 -1.90 6.51 17.45
N ILE A 250 -0.72 6.74 16.86
CA ILE A 250 -0.37 8.03 16.24
C ILE A 250 -1.30 8.30 15.05
N PHE A 251 -1.51 7.34 14.16
CA PHE A 251 -2.43 7.50 13.04
C PHE A 251 -3.88 7.67 13.47
N LYS A 252 -4.31 6.98 14.52
CA LYS A 252 -5.68 7.12 15.06
C LYS A 252 -5.91 8.45 15.80
N GLY A 253 -4.86 9.23 16.07
CA GLY A 253 -4.95 10.48 16.84
C GLY A 253 -4.91 10.29 18.35
N ASN A 254 -4.58 9.11 18.86
CA ASN A 254 -4.50 8.76 20.28
C ASN A 254 -3.09 8.92 20.86
N ALA A 255 -2.11 9.23 20.03
CA ALA A 255 -0.72 9.46 20.41
C ALA A 255 -0.05 10.47 19.47
N GLY A 256 1.24 10.75 19.70
CA GLY A 256 2.00 11.71 18.92
C GLY A 256 1.75 13.16 19.31
N VAL A 257 2.24 14.07 18.46
CA VAL A 257 2.18 15.54 18.73
C VAL A 257 0.74 16.05 18.70
N TYR A 258 -0.13 15.44 17.91
CA TYR A 258 -1.54 15.85 17.75
C TYR A 258 -2.52 14.90 18.45
N ASN A 259 -2.10 14.34 19.59
CA ASN A 259 -2.96 13.52 20.43
C ASN A 259 -4.29 14.23 20.74
N ASN A 260 -5.41 13.51 20.60
CA ASN A 260 -6.79 13.99 20.80
C ASN A 260 -7.21 15.21 19.92
N THR A 261 -6.55 15.42 18.77
CA THR A 261 -6.92 16.50 17.84
C THR A 261 -7.92 16.02 16.79
N TYR A 262 -7.89 14.76 16.45
CA TYR A 262 -8.77 14.07 15.51
C TYR A 262 -8.87 12.59 15.88
N GLU A 263 -9.73 11.85 15.21
CA GLU A 263 -9.86 10.41 15.45
C GLU A 263 -10.02 9.67 14.11
N LEU A 264 -9.21 8.63 13.90
CA LEU A 264 -9.37 7.67 12.82
C LEU A 264 -9.68 6.28 13.39
N TYR A 265 -10.46 5.52 12.65
CA TYR A 265 -10.97 4.21 13.03
C TYR A 265 -10.41 3.15 12.11
N SER A 266 -9.97 2.03 12.67
CA SER A 266 -9.56 0.87 11.88
C SER A 266 -10.78 0.16 11.32
N VAL A 267 -10.80 -0.09 10.01
CA VAL A 267 -11.86 -0.87 9.37
C VAL A 267 -11.88 -2.33 9.84
N SER A 268 -10.76 -2.83 10.36
CA SER A 268 -10.63 -4.20 10.88
C SER A 268 -11.57 -4.50 12.06
N THR A 269 -12.08 -3.47 12.72
CA THR A 269 -13.10 -3.63 13.78
C THR A 269 -14.42 -4.23 13.29
N TYR A 270 -14.68 -4.24 11.98
CA TYR A 270 -15.86 -4.86 11.36
C TYR A 270 -15.70 -6.37 11.12
N MET A 271 -14.51 -6.92 11.37
CA MET A 271 -14.21 -8.32 11.05
C MET A 271 -14.19 -9.21 12.30
N GLU A 272 -14.49 -10.48 12.09
CA GLU A 272 -14.24 -11.51 13.08
C GLU A 272 -12.74 -11.68 13.28
N LYS A 273 -12.28 -11.76 14.53
CA LYS A 273 -10.87 -11.80 14.91
C LYS A 273 -10.07 -12.86 14.17
N SER A 274 -10.63 -14.05 13.96
CA SER A 274 -9.98 -15.15 13.24
C SER A 274 -9.61 -14.84 11.81
N ASN A 275 -10.21 -13.80 11.21
CA ASN A 275 -10.02 -13.39 9.84
C ASN A 275 -9.16 -12.12 9.74
N ILE A 276 -8.67 -11.58 10.87
CA ILE A 276 -7.83 -10.37 10.90
C ILE A 276 -6.37 -10.79 10.74
N PHE A 277 -5.94 -10.99 9.49
CA PHE A 277 -4.54 -11.11 9.10
C PHE A 277 -4.41 -10.75 7.61
N SER A 278 -3.39 -10.00 7.28
CA SER A 278 -3.12 -9.52 5.92
C SER A 278 -1.79 -10.02 5.38
N ASP A 279 -1.02 -10.73 6.17
CA ASP A 279 0.32 -11.20 5.84
C ASP A 279 0.53 -12.62 6.38
N TRP A 280 1.20 -13.42 5.58
CA TRP A 280 1.70 -14.74 5.95
C TRP A 280 3.20 -14.81 5.70
N TRP A 281 3.96 -14.79 6.75
CA TRP A 281 5.41 -14.97 6.68
C TRP A 281 5.77 -16.41 7.02
N ASP A 282 6.14 -17.20 6.00
CA ASP A 282 6.63 -18.58 6.15
C ASP A 282 8.00 -18.57 6.84
N LYS A 283 7.98 -18.48 8.16
CA LYS A 283 9.16 -18.33 9.00
C LYS A 283 10.09 -19.55 8.97
N ASN A 284 9.53 -20.72 8.74
CA ASN A 284 10.27 -21.99 8.79
C ASN A 284 10.60 -22.54 7.39
N GLY A 285 10.06 -21.95 6.32
CA GLY A 285 10.31 -22.34 4.93
C GLY A 285 9.67 -23.67 4.54
N ASP A 286 8.61 -24.11 5.23
CA ASP A 286 7.95 -25.39 4.95
C ASP A 286 6.76 -25.28 3.99
N CYS A 287 6.39 -24.06 3.60
CA CYS A 287 5.27 -23.75 2.73
C CYS A 287 3.91 -24.23 3.25
N ILE A 288 3.76 -24.35 4.56
CA ILE A 288 2.53 -24.75 5.22
C ILE A 288 2.11 -23.63 6.17
N SER A 289 1.10 -22.85 5.75
CA SER A 289 0.61 -21.75 6.58
C SER A 289 0.06 -22.23 7.91
N THR A 290 0.51 -21.59 8.97
CA THR A 290 0.02 -21.82 10.33
C THR A 290 -0.37 -20.49 10.97
N SER A 291 -1.32 -20.53 11.90
CA SER A 291 -1.84 -19.30 12.52
C SER A 291 -0.77 -18.48 13.25
N VAL A 292 0.36 -19.09 13.65
CA VAL A 292 1.46 -18.39 14.34
C VAL A 292 2.37 -17.60 13.37
N GLU A 293 2.16 -17.75 12.07
CA GLU A 293 2.87 -17.06 11.00
C GLU A 293 2.04 -15.92 10.40
N PHE A 294 0.76 -15.85 10.76
CA PHE A 294 -0.11 -14.79 10.29
C PHE A 294 0.09 -13.50 11.08
N SER A 295 0.04 -12.39 10.38
CA SER A 295 0.06 -11.07 10.98
C SER A 295 -0.84 -10.06 10.26
N MET A 296 -1.26 -9.00 10.97
CA MET A 296 -1.99 -7.88 10.41
C MET A 296 -1.10 -6.66 10.43
N ILE A 297 -0.43 -6.38 9.32
CA ILE A 297 0.49 -5.25 9.16
C ILE A 297 0.04 -4.27 8.08
N ASP A 298 -0.89 -4.68 7.21
CA ASP A 298 -1.63 -3.78 6.34
C ASP A 298 -2.83 -3.19 7.06
N HIS A 299 -3.11 -1.92 6.85
CA HIS A 299 -4.20 -1.25 7.53
C HIS A 299 -4.94 -0.28 6.60
N ILE A 300 -6.24 -0.12 6.86
CA ILE A 300 -7.05 0.99 6.37
C ILE A 300 -7.66 1.67 7.60
N LEU A 301 -7.32 2.95 7.78
CA LEU A 301 -7.84 3.80 8.84
C LEU A 301 -8.65 4.92 8.21
N VAL A 302 -9.83 5.18 8.72
CA VAL A 302 -10.76 6.15 8.14
C VAL A 302 -11.34 7.09 9.19
N SER A 303 -11.71 8.29 8.77
CA SER A 303 -12.45 9.24 9.60
C SER A 303 -13.85 8.76 9.94
N LYS A 304 -14.45 9.35 10.97
CA LYS A 304 -15.73 8.91 11.56
C LYS A 304 -16.86 8.82 10.54
N TYR A 305 -16.99 9.81 9.66
CA TYR A 305 -18.03 9.79 8.63
C TYR A 305 -17.89 8.58 7.71
N LEU A 306 -16.69 8.32 7.19
CA LEU A 306 -16.45 7.14 6.35
C LEU A 306 -16.66 5.85 7.13
N TYR A 307 -16.20 5.79 8.38
CA TYR A 307 -16.37 4.62 9.24
C TYR A 307 -17.85 4.26 9.45
N ASP A 308 -18.70 5.26 9.69
CA ASP A 308 -20.15 5.04 9.88
C ASP A 308 -20.87 4.66 8.58
N ASN A 309 -20.25 4.86 7.43
CA ASN A 309 -20.79 4.55 6.10
C ASN A 309 -20.18 3.26 5.49
N ILE A 310 -19.46 2.46 6.28
CA ILE A 310 -18.98 1.14 5.89
C ILE A 310 -20.16 0.18 5.74
N GLN A 311 -20.20 -0.52 4.60
CA GLN A 311 -21.17 -1.56 4.32
C GLN A 311 -20.61 -2.96 4.53
N GLN A 312 -19.35 -3.15 4.16
CA GLN A 312 -18.66 -4.44 4.28
C GLN A 312 -17.15 -4.23 4.43
N VAL A 313 -16.52 -5.11 5.22
CA VAL A 313 -15.06 -5.25 5.29
C VAL A 313 -14.70 -6.72 5.26
N PHE A 314 -13.71 -7.07 4.46
CA PHE A 314 -13.11 -8.40 4.46
C PHE A 314 -11.68 -8.37 3.97
N ILE A 315 -10.92 -9.41 4.27
CA ILE A 315 -9.59 -9.67 3.69
C ILE A 315 -9.75 -10.84 2.73
N TYR A 316 -9.24 -10.68 1.51
CA TYR A 316 -9.34 -11.71 0.48
C TYR A 316 -8.21 -12.74 0.64
N GLN A 317 -8.47 -13.80 1.37
CA GLN A 317 -7.53 -14.88 1.74
C GLN A 317 -7.83 -16.18 0.95
N LYS A 318 -8.14 -16.07 -0.36
CA LYS A 318 -8.60 -17.22 -1.15
C LYS A 318 -7.65 -17.67 -2.24
N TYR A 319 -6.42 -17.21 -2.23
CA TYR A 319 -5.38 -17.77 -3.07
C TYR A 319 -4.39 -18.57 -2.22
N SER A 320 -3.66 -19.46 -2.86
CA SER A 320 -2.60 -20.21 -2.21
C SER A 320 -1.47 -19.25 -1.84
N GLU A 321 -0.78 -19.57 -0.81
CA GLU A 321 0.44 -18.91 -0.38
C GLU A 321 1.49 -18.93 -1.50
N TYR A 322 2.44 -18.03 -1.44
CA TYR A 322 3.38 -17.80 -2.53
C TYR A 322 4.33 -18.97 -2.85
N CYS A 323 4.52 -19.92 -1.96
CA CYS A 323 5.42 -21.07 -2.13
C CYS A 323 5.18 -21.86 -3.43
N GLY A 324 5.82 -21.39 -4.52
CA GLY A 324 5.69 -21.99 -5.86
C GLY A 324 4.40 -21.61 -6.59
N THR A 325 3.59 -20.71 -6.08
CA THR A 325 2.38 -20.19 -6.74
C THR A 325 2.51 -18.77 -7.25
N TYR A 326 3.55 -18.06 -6.82
CA TYR A 326 3.86 -16.68 -7.21
C TYR A 326 2.76 -15.67 -6.87
N ASN A 327 1.89 -15.94 -5.89
CA ASN A 327 1.02 -14.95 -5.29
C ASN A 327 1.82 -14.08 -4.30
N SER A 328 1.26 -12.96 -3.89
CA SER A 328 1.82 -12.17 -2.80
C SER A 328 1.70 -12.92 -1.46
N ASP A 329 2.66 -12.72 -0.58
CA ASP A 329 2.60 -13.12 0.83
C ASP A 329 1.63 -12.25 1.65
N HIS A 330 1.11 -11.16 1.06
CA HIS A 330 0.06 -10.33 1.63
C HIS A 330 -1.31 -10.59 0.98
N TYR A 331 -2.38 -10.37 1.76
CA TYR A 331 -3.77 -10.51 1.36
C TYR A 331 -4.48 -9.15 1.30
N PRO A 332 -5.21 -8.83 0.20
CA PRO A 332 -5.89 -7.56 0.07
C PRO A 332 -6.96 -7.32 1.13
N ILE A 333 -6.96 -6.14 1.73
CA ILE A 333 -8.04 -5.65 2.60
C ILE A 333 -9.04 -4.89 1.72
N VAL A 334 -10.30 -5.27 1.79
CA VAL A 334 -11.40 -4.70 1.02
C VAL A 334 -12.38 -4.01 1.93
N VAL A 335 -12.76 -2.79 1.60
CA VAL A 335 -13.83 -2.08 2.30
C VAL A 335 -14.79 -1.44 1.29
N ASP A 336 -16.08 -1.68 1.48
CA ASP A 336 -17.16 -1.11 0.71
C ASP A 336 -17.82 0.01 1.49
N PHE A 337 -17.93 1.19 0.88
CA PHE A 337 -18.58 2.36 1.44
C PHE A 337 -19.85 2.72 0.67
N PHE A 338 -20.80 3.33 1.38
CA PHE A 338 -21.95 3.97 0.76
C PHE A 338 -22.08 5.41 1.29
N ILE A 339 -21.97 6.38 0.40
CA ILE A 339 -22.05 7.81 0.73
C ILE A 339 -23.51 8.27 0.58
N GLU A 340 -24.10 8.76 1.66
CA GLU A 340 -25.49 9.26 1.67
C GLU A 340 -25.65 10.64 1.03
#